data_4d3a29097a8e50de504c7f97c27fb5c1
#
_entry.id   4d3a29097a8e50de504c7f97c27fb5c1
#
_cell.length_a   1.000
_cell.length_b   1.000
_cell.length_c   1.000
_cell.angle_alpha   90.00
_cell.angle_beta   90.00
_cell.angle_gamma   90.00
#
_symmetry.space_group_name_H-M   'P 1'
#
loop_
_entity.id
_entity.type
_entity.pdbx_description
1 polymer ?
#
loop_
_entity_poly.entity_id
_entity_poly.type
_entity_poly.pdbx_seq_one_letter_code
_entity_poly.pdbx_strand_id
1 'polypeptide(L)'
;MKNKIKPLAFSGKWDLDPAPESTDHISIKDQYGLFINGKFKKPSSGNYFPSINPATEEKLSMIAEANDKDVNDAVSAARKAYNGVWSKMTAKERGKYIYRIARLIQEKSRELAVIESLDGGKPIRESRDVDVPITAAHFFYYAGWTDKLKYAF
;
A
#
# COMPACT_ATOMS: atom_id res chain seq x y z
N MET A 1 -10.21 -6.55 62.99
CA MET A 1 -9.91 -7.53 61.90
C MET A 1 -9.46 -6.75 60.68
N LYS A 2 -8.19 -6.83 60.27
CA LYS A 2 -7.69 -6.20 59.04
C LYS A 2 -8.04 -7.11 57.86
N ASN A 3 -9.02 -6.71 57.04
CA ASN A 3 -9.29 -7.39 55.77
C ASN A 3 -8.03 -7.29 54.89
N LYS A 4 -7.27 -8.37 54.75
CA LYS A 4 -6.21 -8.51 53.77
C LYS A 4 -6.88 -8.66 52.41
N ILE A 5 -6.88 -7.60 51.61
CA ILE A 5 -7.22 -7.65 50.19
C ILE A 5 -6.23 -8.61 49.53
N LYS A 6 -6.71 -9.74 49.01
CA LYS A 6 -5.87 -10.65 48.23
C LYS A 6 -5.44 -9.91 46.96
N PRO A 7 -4.13 -9.91 46.64
CA PRO A 7 -3.71 -9.36 45.36
C PRO A 7 -4.35 -10.17 44.23
N LEU A 8 -4.84 -9.47 43.20
CA LEU A 8 -5.33 -10.08 41.97
C LEU A 8 -4.15 -10.82 41.32
N ALA A 9 -4.22 -12.13 41.30
CA ALA A 9 -3.25 -12.96 40.59
C ALA A 9 -3.81 -13.23 39.18
N PHE A 10 -3.19 -12.65 38.17
CA PHE A 10 -3.47 -12.99 36.80
C PHE A 10 -2.67 -14.22 36.42
N SER A 11 -3.30 -15.36 36.31
CA SER A 11 -2.69 -16.66 35.98
C SER A 11 -2.90 -17.05 34.50
N GLY A 12 -2.87 -16.11 33.59
CA GLY A 12 -3.02 -16.37 32.16
C GLY A 12 -1.89 -15.73 31.36
N LYS A 13 -1.53 -16.38 30.26
CA LYS A 13 -0.70 -15.73 29.21
C LYS A 13 -1.61 -14.73 28.49
N TRP A 14 -1.30 -13.45 28.65
CA TRP A 14 -2.05 -12.41 27.95
C TRP A 14 -1.65 -12.45 26.48
N ASP A 15 -2.61 -12.74 25.63
CA ASP A 15 -2.47 -12.63 24.18
C ASP A 15 -2.91 -11.20 23.82
N LEU A 16 -1.94 -10.29 23.82
CA LEU A 16 -2.19 -8.89 23.48
C LEU A 16 -2.08 -8.71 21.97
N ASP A 17 -3.04 -8.01 21.39
CA ASP A 17 -2.90 -7.57 20.00
C ASP A 17 -1.64 -6.71 19.83
N PRO A 18 -0.90 -6.85 18.71
CA PRO A 18 0.25 -6.01 18.41
C PRO A 18 -0.13 -4.53 18.46
N ALA A 19 0.80 -3.69 18.92
CA ALA A 19 0.59 -2.25 18.86
C ALA A 19 0.27 -1.82 17.42
N PRO A 20 -0.54 -0.77 17.20
CA PRO A 20 -0.88 -0.30 15.85
C PRO A 20 0.33 -0.02 14.95
N GLU A 21 1.45 0.35 15.55
CA GLU A 21 2.74 0.65 14.90
C GLU A 21 3.70 -0.53 14.87
N SER A 22 3.31 -1.68 15.44
CA SER A 22 4.12 -2.90 15.41
C SER A 22 4.30 -3.40 13.97
N THR A 23 5.47 -3.98 13.70
CA THR A 23 5.79 -4.64 12.42
C THR A 23 5.34 -6.10 12.35
N ASP A 24 4.83 -6.67 13.45
CA ASP A 24 4.54 -8.10 13.58
C ASP A 24 3.47 -8.61 12.60
N HIS A 25 2.58 -7.71 12.15
CA HIS A 25 1.53 -8.01 11.17
C HIS A 25 1.95 -7.73 9.72
N ILE A 26 3.19 -7.28 9.49
CA ILE A 26 3.70 -6.98 8.16
C ILE A 26 4.52 -8.16 7.64
N SER A 27 4.19 -8.60 6.43
CA SER A 27 4.93 -9.64 5.72
C SER A 27 5.58 -9.03 4.49
N ILE A 28 6.88 -8.75 4.59
CA ILE A 28 7.70 -8.30 3.46
C ILE A 28 8.34 -9.53 2.83
N LYS A 29 8.17 -9.68 1.51
CA LYS A 29 8.80 -10.79 0.76
C LYS A 29 10.28 -10.50 0.55
N ASP A 30 11.07 -11.55 0.43
CA ASP A 30 12.50 -11.43 0.11
C ASP A 30 12.75 -10.73 -1.22
N GLN A 31 11.77 -10.81 -2.15
CA GLN A 31 11.88 -10.26 -3.50
C GLN A 31 10.55 -9.87 -4.10
N TYR A 32 10.52 -8.72 -4.78
CA TYR A 32 9.37 -8.24 -5.56
C TYR A 32 9.72 -8.10 -7.04
N GLY A 33 8.85 -8.66 -7.90
CA GLY A 33 8.92 -8.52 -9.34
C GLY A 33 8.20 -7.28 -9.85
N LEU A 34 8.30 -7.04 -11.16
CA LEU A 34 7.51 -6.03 -11.85
C LEU A 34 6.05 -6.46 -11.95
N PHE A 35 5.11 -5.53 -11.69
CA PHE A 35 3.69 -5.79 -11.89
C PHE A 35 3.22 -5.17 -13.21
N ILE A 36 3.05 -6.01 -14.25
CA ILE A 36 2.67 -5.57 -15.59
C ILE A 36 1.53 -6.43 -16.11
N ASN A 37 0.52 -5.78 -16.67
CA ASN A 37 -0.66 -6.44 -17.25
C ASN A 37 -1.37 -7.40 -16.28
N GLY A 38 -1.51 -6.97 -15.02
CA GLY A 38 -2.18 -7.72 -13.96
C GLY A 38 -1.40 -8.91 -13.39
N LYS A 39 -0.11 -9.03 -13.69
CA LYS A 39 0.74 -10.16 -13.23
C LYS A 39 2.10 -9.67 -12.76
N PHE A 40 2.63 -10.33 -11.72
CA PHE A 40 4.02 -10.19 -11.34
C PHE A 40 4.93 -10.98 -12.29
N LYS A 41 6.02 -10.36 -12.74
CA LYS A 41 7.03 -11.00 -13.59
C LYS A 41 8.44 -10.54 -13.20
N LYS A 42 9.42 -11.34 -13.53
CA LYS A 42 10.84 -10.97 -13.37
C LYS A 42 11.20 -9.84 -14.32
N PRO A 43 12.15 -8.95 -13.96
CA PRO A 43 12.69 -7.98 -14.90
C PRO A 43 13.39 -8.68 -16.06
N SER A 44 13.33 -8.08 -17.26
CA SER A 44 13.89 -8.70 -18.47
C SER A 44 15.43 -8.80 -18.43
N SER A 45 16.08 -7.92 -17.65
CA SER A 45 17.53 -7.98 -17.37
C SER A 45 17.91 -9.07 -16.36
N GLY A 46 16.95 -9.51 -15.53
CA GLY A 46 17.23 -10.36 -14.37
C GLY A 46 17.81 -9.62 -13.16
N ASN A 47 17.96 -8.28 -13.25
CA ASN A 47 18.59 -7.48 -12.21
C ASN A 47 17.59 -7.08 -11.12
N TYR A 48 18.13 -6.95 -9.89
CA TYR A 48 17.41 -6.50 -8.71
C TYR A 48 18.32 -5.60 -7.89
N PHE A 49 17.76 -4.66 -7.17
CA PHE A 49 18.47 -3.83 -6.20
C PHE A 49 17.81 -3.95 -4.81
N PRO A 50 18.57 -3.77 -3.73
CA PRO A 50 18.03 -3.85 -2.39
C PRO A 50 17.26 -2.58 -2.02
N SER A 51 16.07 -2.75 -1.40
CA SER A 51 15.46 -1.72 -0.57
C SER A 51 16.03 -1.85 0.83
N ILE A 52 16.47 -0.73 1.40
CA ILE A 52 17.17 -0.63 2.68
C ILE A 52 16.34 0.18 3.65
N ASN A 53 16.13 -0.32 4.86
CA ASN A 53 15.57 0.45 5.95
C ASN A 53 16.56 1.54 6.39
N PRO A 54 16.26 2.83 6.21
CA PRO A 54 17.22 3.89 6.52
C PRO A 54 17.48 4.06 8.03
N ALA A 55 16.62 3.51 8.89
CA ALA A 55 16.80 3.59 10.34
C ALA A 55 17.76 2.52 10.90
N THR A 56 17.81 1.33 10.26
CA THR A 56 18.62 0.20 10.73
C THR A 56 19.74 -0.18 9.75
N GLU A 57 19.72 0.39 8.52
CA GLU A 57 20.61 0.04 7.41
C GLU A 57 20.49 -1.45 6.95
N GLU A 58 19.45 -2.12 7.41
CA GLU A 58 19.18 -3.50 7.05
C GLU A 58 18.38 -3.61 5.75
N LYS A 59 18.66 -4.64 4.99
CA LYS A 59 17.91 -4.93 3.76
C LYS A 59 16.48 -5.37 4.09
N LEU A 60 15.49 -4.69 3.52
CA LEU A 60 14.08 -5.06 3.60
C LEU A 60 13.70 -6.10 2.55
N SER A 61 14.08 -5.89 1.30
CA SER A 61 13.70 -6.72 0.17
C SER A 61 14.61 -6.48 -1.03
N MET A 62 14.54 -7.36 -2.05
CA MET A 62 15.09 -7.13 -3.37
C MET A 62 14.00 -6.68 -4.33
N ILE A 63 14.20 -5.56 -5.00
CA ILE A 63 13.24 -4.93 -5.91
C ILE A 63 13.72 -5.11 -7.35
N ALA A 64 12.81 -5.51 -8.24
CA ALA A 64 13.12 -5.70 -9.66
C ALA A 64 13.56 -4.38 -10.31
N GLU A 65 14.72 -4.40 -10.98
CA GLU A 65 15.26 -3.28 -11.77
C GLU A 65 14.74 -3.37 -13.21
N ALA A 66 13.76 -2.50 -13.53
CA ALA A 66 13.22 -2.42 -14.87
C ALA A 66 14.19 -1.74 -15.83
N ASN A 67 14.29 -2.29 -17.05
CA ASN A 67 14.98 -1.63 -18.16
C ASN A 67 13.98 -1.08 -19.18
N ASP A 68 14.48 -0.49 -20.27
CA ASP A 68 13.68 0.11 -21.34
C ASP A 68 12.63 -0.85 -21.92
N LYS A 69 12.98 -2.12 -22.05
CA LYS A 69 12.06 -3.14 -22.56
C LYS A 69 10.89 -3.34 -21.59
N ASP A 70 11.14 -3.41 -20.30
CA ASP A 70 10.13 -3.61 -19.28
C ASP A 70 9.19 -2.39 -19.20
N VAL A 71 9.75 -1.18 -19.30
CA VAL A 71 8.98 0.07 -19.34
C VAL A 71 8.09 0.10 -20.59
N ASN A 72 8.63 -0.24 -21.76
CA ASN A 72 7.86 -0.30 -23.00
C ASN A 72 6.73 -1.35 -22.94
N ASP A 73 6.98 -2.50 -22.35
CA ASP A 73 5.98 -3.54 -22.11
C ASP A 73 4.85 -3.02 -21.18
N ALA A 74 5.22 -2.30 -20.13
CA ALA A 74 4.25 -1.70 -19.18
C ALA A 74 3.37 -0.64 -19.86
N VAL A 75 4.00 0.27 -20.62
CA VAL A 75 3.29 1.32 -21.37
C VAL A 75 2.37 0.70 -22.43
N SER A 76 2.84 -0.30 -23.17
CA SER A 76 2.06 -1.03 -24.17
C SER A 76 0.83 -1.70 -23.55
N ALA A 77 1.01 -2.35 -22.38
CA ALA A 77 -0.09 -2.97 -21.65
C ALA A 77 -1.11 -1.94 -21.16
N ALA A 78 -0.66 -0.81 -20.63
CA ALA A 78 -1.53 0.29 -20.20
C ALA A 78 -2.30 0.89 -21.37
N ARG A 79 -1.64 1.12 -22.51
CA ARG A 79 -2.27 1.65 -23.72
C ARG A 79 -3.32 0.68 -24.28
N LYS A 80 -3.02 -0.63 -24.28
CA LYS A 80 -3.98 -1.66 -24.67
C LYS A 80 -5.20 -1.68 -23.77
N ALA A 81 -5.01 -1.59 -22.46
CA ALA A 81 -6.11 -1.53 -21.51
C ALA A 81 -6.97 -0.27 -21.70
N TYR A 82 -6.32 0.89 -21.93
CA TYR A 82 -7.02 2.15 -22.22
C TYR A 82 -7.86 2.03 -23.50
N ASN A 83 -7.28 1.64 -24.62
CA ASN A 83 -7.97 1.54 -25.93
C ASN A 83 -9.04 0.43 -25.93
N GLY A 84 -8.91 -0.57 -25.09
CA GLY A 84 -9.84 -1.69 -24.95
C GLY A 84 -11.02 -1.39 -24.06
N VAL A 85 -10.89 -1.77 -22.80
CA VAL A 85 -12.00 -1.76 -21.83
C VAL A 85 -12.18 -0.39 -21.19
N TRP A 86 -11.09 0.27 -20.78
CA TRP A 86 -11.16 1.45 -19.94
C TRP A 86 -11.81 2.65 -20.63
N SER A 87 -11.48 2.91 -21.90
CA SER A 87 -12.08 4.02 -22.65
C SER A 87 -13.56 3.81 -22.99
N LYS A 88 -14.01 2.55 -23.00
CA LYS A 88 -15.42 2.19 -23.28
C LYS A 88 -16.31 2.25 -22.05
N MET A 89 -15.72 2.31 -20.86
CA MET A 89 -16.47 2.48 -19.62
C MET A 89 -17.08 3.88 -19.52
N THR A 90 -18.25 3.97 -18.94
CA THR A 90 -18.83 5.26 -18.55
C THR A 90 -17.98 5.92 -17.45
N ALA A 91 -18.05 7.24 -17.37
CA ALA A 91 -17.36 7.98 -16.30
C ALA A 91 -17.77 7.48 -14.90
N LYS A 92 -19.05 7.17 -14.71
CA LYS A 92 -19.57 6.62 -13.47
C LYS A 92 -18.96 5.25 -13.12
N GLU A 93 -18.76 4.39 -14.10
CA GLU A 93 -18.11 3.10 -13.88
C GLU A 93 -16.66 3.25 -13.51
N ARG A 94 -15.89 4.12 -14.20
CA ARG A 94 -14.50 4.44 -13.83
C ARG A 94 -14.40 4.97 -12.40
N GLY A 95 -15.35 5.82 -11.99
CA GLY A 95 -15.43 6.36 -10.62
C GLY A 95 -15.55 5.27 -9.56
N LYS A 96 -16.29 4.18 -9.83
CA LYS A 96 -16.40 3.05 -8.90
C LYS A 96 -15.06 2.35 -8.65
N TYR A 97 -14.21 2.23 -9.68
CA TYR A 97 -12.88 1.63 -9.51
C TYR A 97 -11.97 2.53 -8.68
N ILE A 98 -11.97 3.84 -8.95
CA ILE A 98 -11.19 4.81 -8.17
C ILE A 98 -11.64 4.82 -6.71
N TYR A 99 -12.95 4.81 -6.47
CA TYR A 99 -13.54 4.72 -5.13
C TYR A 99 -13.11 3.42 -4.41
N ARG A 100 -13.09 2.29 -5.12
CA ARG A 100 -12.65 1.01 -4.56
C ARG A 100 -11.17 1.03 -4.18
N ILE A 101 -10.32 1.71 -4.94
CA ILE A 101 -8.91 1.93 -4.57
C ILE A 101 -8.83 2.67 -3.24
N ALA A 102 -9.59 3.78 -3.08
CA ALA A 102 -9.63 4.53 -1.83
C ALA A 102 -10.03 3.66 -0.63
N ARG A 103 -11.05 2.81 -0.81
CA ARG A 103 -11.47 1.86 0.24
C ARG A 103 -10.37 0.86 0.60
N LEU A 104 -9.69 0.29 -0.40
CA LEU A 104 -8.57 -0.63 -0.16
C LEU A 104 -7.40 0.04 0.56
N ILE A 105 -7.10 1.31 0.26
CA ILE A 105 -6.09 2.08 0.99
C ILE A 105 -6.50 2.25 2.45
N GLN A 106 -7.78 2.57 2.73
CA GLN A 106 -8.27 2.64 4.11
C GLN A 106 -8.20 1.30 4.86
N GLU A 107 -8.63 0.23 4.19
CA GLU A 107 -8.62 -1.12 4.77
C GLU A 107 -7.20 -1.61 5.09
N LYS A 108 -6.22 -1.18 4.30
CA LYS A 108 -4.79 -1.51 4.46
C LYS A 108 -3.97 -0.39 5.08
N SER A 109 -4.61 0.60 5.71
CA SER A 109 -3.92 1.80 6.19
C SER A 109 -2.78 1.50 7.15
N ARG A 110 -2.98 0.56 8.08
CA ARG A 110 -1.96 0.12 9.05
C ARG A 110 -0.76 -0.51 8.35
N GLU A 111 -1.00 -1.45 7.43
CA GLU A 111 0.04 -2.11 6.64
C GLU A 111 0.84 -1.10 5.82
N LEU A 112 0.15 -0.22 5.11
CA LEU A 112 0.77 0.79 4.25
C LEU A 112 1.62 1.80 5.05
N ALA A 113 1.11 2.28 6.19
CA ALA A 113 1.83 3.22 7.04
C ALA A 113 3.13 2.63 7.61
N VAL A 114 3.10 1.38 8.04
CA VAL A 114 4.30 0.71 8.57
C VAL A 114 5.32 0.44 7.45
N ILE A 115 4.87 -0.03 6.28
CA ILE A 115 5.76 -0.26 5.14
C ILE A 115 6.42 1.05 4.69
N GLU A 116 5.66 2.15 4.61
CA GLU A 116 6.20 3.46 4.26
C GLU A 116 7.25 3.95 5.26
N SER A 117 7.02 3.73 6.55
CA SER A 117 8.01 4.07 7.58
C SER A 117 9.27 3.23 7.50
N LEU A 118 9.15 1.93 7.20
CA LEU A 118 10.30 1.03 7.05
C LEU A 118 11.14 1.34 5.82
N ASP A 119 10.49 1.65 4.69
CA ASP A 119 11.15 1.89 3.41
C ASP A 119 11.67 3.33 3.27
N GLY A 120 10.87 4.30 3.69
CA GLY A 120 11.19 5.73 3.56
C GLY A 120 11.86 6.37 4.76
N GLY A 121 11.93 5.69 5.91
CA GLY A 121 12.47 6.24 7.16
C GLY A 121 11.61 7.34 7.79
N LYS A 122 10.39 7.50 7.31
CA LYS A 122 9.47 8.52 7.81
C LYS A 122 8.93 8.14 9.20
N PRO A 123 8.72 9.11 10.10
CA PRO A 123 8.07 8.83 11.38
C PRO A 123 6.69 8.19 11.16
N ILE A 124 6.44 7.07 11.83
CA ILE A 124 5.17 6.32 11.71
C ILE A 124 3.94 7.20 11.95
N ARG A 125 4.07 8.19 12.81
CA ARG A 125 3.00 9.15 13.09
C ARG A 125 2.57 9.94 11.84
N GLU A 126 3.52 10.33 11.00
CA GLU A 126 3.22 11.05 9.76
C GLU A 126 2.59 10.13 8.72
N SER A 127 3.15 8.96 8.50
CA SER A 127 2.62 7.97 7.57
C SER A 127 1.21 7.54 7.95
N ARG A 128 0.97 7.28 9.25
CA ARG A 128 -0.33 6.82 9.77
C ARG A 128 -1.41 7.90 9.80
N ASP A 129 -1.07 9.10 10.30
CA ASP A 129 -2.05 10.13 10.62
C ASP A 129 -2.25 11.15 9.47
N VAL A 130 -1.30 11.21 8.54
CA VAL A 130 -1.30 12.19 7.45
C VAL A 130 -1.28 11.52 6.08
N ASP A 131 -0.20 10.81 5.72
CA ASP A 131 0.04 10.42 4.33
C ASP A 131 -0.98 9.39 3.80
N VAL A 132 -1.18 8.31 4.52
CA VAL A 132 -2.12 7.28 4.10
C VAL A 132 -3.57 7.78 4.11
N PRO A 133 -4.05 8.51 5.15
CA PRO A 133 -5.37 9.15 5.12
C PRO A 133 -5.56 10.15 3.99
N ILE A 134 -4.59 11.04 3.74
CA ILE A 134 -4.64 12.01 2.63
C ILE A 134 -4.66 11.30 1.27
N THR A 135 -3.86 10.25 1.10
CA THR A 135 -3.85 9.45 -0.11
C THR A 135 -5.23 8.87 -0.39
N ALA A 136 -5.87 8.25 0.59
CA ALA A 136 -7.23 7.74 0.45
C ALA A 136 -8.24 8.86 0.12
N ALA A 137 -8.12 10.01 0.79
CA ALA A 137 -9.00 11.17 0.56
C ALA A 137 -8.89 11.71 -0.88
N HIS A 138 -7.70 11.76 -1.47
CA HIS A 138 -7.51 12.14 -2.86
C HIS A 138 -8.21 11.18 -3.82
N PHE A 139 -8.08 9.87 -3.63
CA PHE A 139 -8.79 8.91 -4.46
C PHE A 139 -10.30 9.04 -4.31
N PHE A 140 -10.85 9.26 -3.11
CA PHE A 140 -12.28 9.54 -2.92
C PHE A 140 -12.72 10.80 -3.64
N TYR A 141 -11.96 11.88 -3.49
CA TYR A 141 -12.24 13.16 -4.13
C TYR A 141 -12.32 13.02 -5.66
N TYR A 142 -11.30 12.44 -6.29
CA TYR A 142 -11.26 12.27 -7.73
C TYR A 142 -12.26 11.21 -8.23
N ALA A 143 -12.61 10.21 -7.45
CA ALA A 143 -13.73 9.32 -7.78
C ALA A 143 -15.03 10.08 -7.94
N GLY A 144 -15.28 11.08 -7.08
CA GLY A 144 -16.45 11.96 -7.15
C GLY A 144 -16.44 12.92 -8.35
N TRP A 145 -15.29 13.17 -8.97
CA TRP A 145 -15.16 14.07 -10.12
C TRP A 145 -15.33 13.39 -11.48
N THR A 146 -15.27 12.08 -11.55
CA THR A 146 -15.24 11.34 -12.83
C THR A 146 -16.40 11.67 -13.76
N ASP A 147 -17.61 11.87 -13.27
CA ASP A 147 -18.81 12.17 -14.04
C ASP A 147 -19.15 13.66 -14.08
N LYS A 148 -18.36 14.50 -13.40
CA LYS A 148 -18.61 15.95 -13.28
C LYS A 148 -17.72 16.82 -14.13
N LEU A 149 -16.62 16.28 -14.67
CA LEU A 149 -15.64 17.05 -15.48
C LEU A 149 -16.29 17.81 -16.62
N LYS A 150 -17.29 17.24 -17.28
CA LYS A 150 -18.04 17.89 -18.36
C LYS A 150 -18.82 19.16 -17.96
N TYR A 151 -18.98 19.40 -16.66
CA TYR A 151 -19.65 20.61 -16.15
C TYR A 151 -18.64 21.65 -15.62
N ALA A 152 -17.35 21.28 -15.53
CA ALA A 152 -16.30 22.14 -15.02
C ALA A 152 -15.51 22.83 -16.16
N PHE A 153 -15.60 22.30 -17.39
CA PHE A 153 -14.89 22.82 -18.57
C PHE A 153 -15.79 22.91 -19.79
#